data_76c737b50bd4cd1c2ca2c711a4f6df68
#
_entry.id   76c737b50bd4cd1c2ca2c711a4f6df68
#
_cell.length_a   1.000
_cell.length_b   1.000
_cell.length_c   1.000
_cell.angle_alpha   90.00
_cell.angle_beta   90.00
_cell.angle_gamma   90.00
#
_symmetry.space_group_name_H-M   'P 1'
#
loop_
_entity.id
_entity.type
_entity.pdbx_description
1 polymer ?
#
loop_
_entity_poly.entity_id
_entity_poly.type
_entity_poly.pdbx_seq_one_letter_code
_entity_poly.pdbx_strand_id
1 'polypeptide(L)'
;MKIIYVASPYAGDIQKNTEFAKRACRHVTEQGHAFFAPHLLYPSLLCEYVPAERQLALDMGLVMLSACDELWCYGDRISQGMMSEITEAERLAIPIRRVMEQENVFVIGKVKGNKQAEAPIPAMAIGMV
;
A
#
# COMPACT_ATOMS: atom_id res chain seq x y z
N MET A 1 -17.91 4.29 -2.85
CA MET A 1 -16.64 3.76 -3.39
C MET A 1 -15.51 4.59 -2.84
N LYS A 2 -14.55 3.95 -2.20
CA LYS A 2 -13.37 4.61 -1.68
C LYS A 2 -12.21 4.49 -2.66
N ILE A 3 -11.21 5.35 -2.49
CA ILE A 3 -9.94 5.22 -3.21
C ILE A 3 -8.94 4.58 -2.26
N ILE A 4 -8.43 3.43 -2.65
CA ILE A 4 -7.51 2.64 -1.84
C ILE A 4 -6.11 2.76 -2.44
N TYR A 5 -5.15 3.17 -1.61
CA TYR A 5 -3.74 3.14 -1.99
C TYR A 5 -3.23 1.72 -1.76
N VAL A 6 -2.76 1.10 -2.83
CA VAL A 6 -2.26 -0.28 -2.77
C VAL A 6 -0.75 -0.25 -2.55
N ALA A 7 -0.32 -0.63 -1.34
CA ALA A 7 1.09 -0.76 -1.02
C ALA A 7 1.49 -2.23 -1.09
N SER A 8 2.57 -2.52 -1.81
CA SER A 8 3.06 -3.87 -1.99
C SER A 8 4.56 -3.85 -2.26
N PRO A 9 5.28 -4.96 -2.07
CA PRO A 9 6.70 -5.02 -2.39
C PRO A 9 6.96 -4.80 -3.89
N TYR A 10 8.07 -4.14 -4.22
CA TYR A 10 8.47 -3.95 -5.62
C TYR A 10 9.88 -4.50 -5.89
N ALA A 11 10.87 -4.07 -5.10
CA ALA A 11 12.26 -4.47 -5.30
C ALA A 11 12.45 -5.97 -5.10
N GLY A 12 13.46 -6.52 -5.74
CA GLY A 12 13.74 -7.95 -5.70
C GLY A 12 13.27 -8.61 -6.98
N ASP A 13 12.35 -9.54 -6.90
CA ASP A 13 11.76 -10.18 -8.09
C ASP A 13 10.65 -9.27 -8.63
N ILE A 14 11.04 -8.34 -9.48
CA ILE A 14 10.14 -7.29 -9.98
C ILE A 14 8.95 -7.88 -10.74
N GLN A 15 9.20 -8.91 -11.57
CA GLN A 15 8.11 -9.52 -12.32
C GLN A 15 7.09 -10.17 -11.41
N LYS A 16 7.53 -10.92 -10.43
CA LYS A 16 6.67 -11.59 -9.47
C LYS A 16 5.91 -10.55 -8.63
N ASN A 17 6.60 -9.50 -8.18
CA ASN A 17 6.00 -8.45 -7.38
C ASN A 17 4.99 -7.63 -8.18
N THR A 18 5.24 -7.43 -9.49
CA THR A 18 4.29 -6.76 -10.36
C THR A 18 3.01 -7.58 -10.52
N GLU A 19 3.14 -8.88 -10.72
CA GLU A 19 1.97 -9.75 -10.81
C GLU A 19 1.19 -9.77 -9.49
N PHE A 20 1.90 -9.78 -8.37
CA PHE A 20 1.26 -9.70 -7.05
C PHE A 20 0.48 -8.39 -6.90
N ALA A 21 1.08 -7.26 -7.30
CA ALA A 21 0.41 -5.97 -7.24
C ALA A 21 -0.86 -5.94 -8.10
N LYS A 22 -0.81 -6.58 -9.28
CA LYS A 22 -2.01 -6.68 -10.13
C LYS A 22 -3.12 -7.45 -9.44
N ARG A 23 -2.79 -8.57 -8.79
CA ARG A 23 -3.79 -9.33 -8.04
C ARG A 23 -4.35 -8.51 -6.89
N ALA A 24 -3.50 -7.73 -6.22
CA ALA A 24 -3.94 -6.87 -5.14
C ALA A 24 -4.95 -5.82 -5.63
N CYS A 25 -4.66 -5.18 -6.77
CA CYS A 25 -5.57 -4.21 -7.37
C CYS A 25 -6.89 -4.86 -7.77
N ARG A 26 -6.84 -6.08 -8.30
CA ARG A 26 -8.05 -6.83 -8.62
C ARG A 26 -8.88 -7.05 -7.36
N HIS A 27 -8.23 -7.41 -6.27
CA HIS A 27 -8.91 -7.61 -4.99
C HIS A 27 -9.61 -6.33 -4.53
N VAL A 28 -8.95 -5.17 -4.65
CA VAL A 28 -9.58 -3.89 -4.29
C VAL A 28 -10.86 -3.67 -5.09
N THR A 29 -10.82 -3.94 -6.40
CA THR A 29 -12.02 -3.77 -7.23
C THR A 29 -13.12 -4.74 -6.83
N GLU A 30 -12.78 -5.95 -6.44
CA GLU A 30 -13.75 -6.94 -5.98
C GLU A 30 -14.39 -6.52 -4.65
N GLN A 31 -13.70 -5.70 -3.86
CA GLN A 31 -14.26 -5.12 -2.65
C GLN A 31 -15.11 -3.87 -2.91
N GLY A 32 -15.26 -3.48 -4.17
CA GLY A 32 -16.11 -2.35 -4.54
C GLY A 32 -15.43 -0.99 -4.46
N HIS A 33 -14.10 -0.95 -4.55
CA HIS A 33 -13.34 0.30 -4.41
C HIS A 33 -12.47 0.57 -5.63
N ALA A 34 -12.10 1.84 -5.80
CA ALA A 34 -11.08 2.25 -6.76
C ALA A 34 -9.70 2.07 -6.14
N PHE A 35 -8.68 1.91 -6.97
CA PHE A 35 -7.33 1.73 -6.46
C PHE A 35 -6.35 2.71 -7.08
N PHE A 36 -5.28 2.98 -6.35
CA PHE A 36 -4.07 3.58 -6.88
C PHE A 36 -2.89 2.70 -6.47
N ALA A 37 -2.09 2.27 -7.44
CA ALA A 37 -0.95 1.39 -7.20
C ALA A 37 0.29 1.98 -7.88
N PRO A 38 1.20 2.61 -7.11
CA PRO A 38 2.36 3.28 -7.70
C PRO A 38 3.27 2.33 -8.47
N HIS A 39 3.38 1.08 -8.01
CA HIS A 39 4.26 0.10 -8.66
C HIS A 39 3.75 -0.38 -10.02
N LEU A 40 2.49 -0.13 -10.33
CA LEU A 40 1.94 -0.45 -11.65
C LEU A 40 1.95 0.76 -12.59
N LEU A 41 2.23 1.95 -12.07
CA LEU A 41 2.21 3.17 -12.86
C LEU A 41 3.60 3.75 -13.09
N TYR A 42 4.31 4.10 -12.03
CA TYR A 42 5.55 4.87 -12.14
C TYR A 42 6.70 4.13 -12.82
N PRO A 43 6.90 2.81 -12.61
CA PRO A 43 8.02 2.13 -13.28
C PRO A 43 7.95 2.12 -14.80
N SER A 44 6.77 2.31 -15.37
CA SER A 44 6.64 2.39 -16.82
C SER A 44 6.98 3.78 -17.37
N LEU A 45 7.11 4.78 -16.50
CA LEU A 45 7.30 6.17 -16.89
C LEU A 45 8.63 6.74 -16.42
N LEU A 46 9.12 6.26 -15.26
CA LEU A 46 10.32 6.80 -14.63
C LEU A 46 11.32 5.68 -14.39
N CYS A 47 12.61 6.02 -14.52
CA CYS A 47 13.67 5.03 -14.37
C CYS A 47 14.12 4.94 -12.92
N GLU A 48 13.97 3.76 -12.31
CA GLU A 48 14.34 3.56 -10.91
C GLU A 48 15.87 3.60 -10.70
N TYR A 49 16.65 3.45 -11.77
CA TYR A 49 18.10 3.51 -11.69
C TYR A 49 18.65 4.94 -11.77
N VAL A 50 17.79 5.91 -12.01
CA VAL A 50 18.13 7.33 -11.95
C VAL A 50 17.64 7.87 -10.60
N PRO A 51 18.56 8.23 -9.68
CA PRO A 51 18.17 8.61 -8.32
C PRO A 51 17.12 9.72 -8.26
N ALA A 52 17.23 10.71 -9.14
CA ALA A 52 16.27 11.82 -9.16
C ALA A 52 14.88 11.35 -9.57
N GLU A 53 14.78 10.42 -10.53
CA GLU A 53 13.48 9.91 -10.95
C GLU A 53 12.89 8.97 -9.92
N ARG A 54 13.72 8.18 -9.27
CA ARG A 54 13.27 7.32 -8.19
C ARG A 54 12.70 8.13 -7.03
N GLN A 55 13.39 9.22 -6.66
CA GLN A 55 12.91 10.10 -5.59
C GLN A 55 11.60 10.79 -6.00
N LEU A 56 11.50 11.20 -7.25
CA LEU A 56 10.27 11.82 -7.76
C LEU A 56 9.09 10.85 -7.67
N ALA A 57 9.30 9.59 -8.04
CA ALA A 57 8.24 8.57 -7.93
C ALA A 57 7.80 8.39 -6.48
N LEU A 58 8.75 8.35 -5.54
CA LEU A 58 8.42 8.24 -4.12
C LEU A 58 7.61 9.46 -3.64
N ASP A 59 8.05 10.65 -4.02
CA ASP A 59 7.37 11.89 -3.61
C ASP A 59 5.95 11.96 -4.17
N MET A 60 5.79 11.63 -5.45
CA MET A 60 4.47 11.61 -6.07
C MET A 60 3.56 10.58 -5.44
N GLY A 61 4.11 9.42 -5.09
CA GLY A 61 3.34 8.39 -4.40
C GLY A 61 2.77 8.90 -3.10
N LEU A 62 3.57 9.60 -2.30
CA LEU A 62 3.11 10.14 -1.03
C LEU A 62 2.06 11.23 -1.22
N VAL A 63 2.20 12.06 -2.27
CA VAL A 63 1.17 13.05 -2.61
C VAL A 63 -0.14 12.35 -2.96
N MET A 64 -0.07 11.29 -3.79
CA MET A 64 -1.26 10.55 -4.16
C MET A 64 -1.91 9.86 -2.95
N LEU A 65 -1.09 9.39 -2.01
CA LEU A 65 -1.60 8.77 -0.79
C LEU A 65 -2.49 9.74 -0.02
N SER A 66 -2.13 11.01 0.02
CA SER A 66 -2.92 12.01 0.74
C SER A 66 -4.32 12.18 0.16
N ALA A 67 -4.52 11.80 -1.09
CA ALA A 67 -5.83 11.86 -1.75
C ALA A 67 -6.61 10.55 -1.64
N CYS A 68 -6.03 9.53 -1.03
CA CYS A 68 -6.69 8.24 -0.88
C CYS A 68 -7.45 8.16 0.45
N ASP A 69 -8.46 7.31 0.47
CA ASP A 69 -9.28 7.13 1.67
C ASP A 69 -8.64 6.17 2.66
N GLU A 70 -7.96 5.15 2.17
CA GLU A 70 -7.30 4.14 3.01
C GLU A 70 -6.03 3.66 2.35
N LEU A 71 -5.11 3.15 3.16
CA LEU A 71 -3.90 2.48 2.71
C LEU A 71 -4.05 0.99 3.01
N TRP A 72 -3.97 0.16 1.98
CA TRP A 72 -3.99 -1.29 2.15
C TRP A 72 -2.60 -1.85 1.82
N CYS A 73 -2.00 -2.51 2.83
CA CYS A 73 -0.66 -3.09 2.71
C CYS A 73 -0.78 -4.58 2.45
N TYR A 74 -0.40 -4.98 1.25
CA TYR A 74 -0.54 -6.36 0.79
C TYR A 74 0.73 -7.16 1.00
N GLY A 75 0.54 -8.40 1.44
CA GLY A 75 1.62 -9.35 1.60
C GLY A 75 2.03 -9.57 3.05
N ASP A 76 2.87 -10.58 3.24
CA ASP A 76 3.33 -10.99 4.57
C ASP A 76 4.56 -10.22 5.03
N ARG A 77 5.13 -9.39 4.16
CA ARG A 77 6.36 -8.64 4.44
C ARG A 77 6.15 -7.16 4.12
N ILE A 78 6.65 -6.31 5.01
CA ILE A 78 6.65 -4.86 4.79
C ILE A 78 8.03 -4.47 4.31
N SER A 79 8.12 -3.97 3.07
CA SER A 79 9.37 -3.46 2.53
C SER A 79 9.66 -2.07 3.10
N GLN A 80 10.90 -1.60 2.88
CA GLN A 80 11.28 -0.27 3.32
C GLN A 80 10.43 0.82 2.66
N GLY A 81 10.11 0.65 1.37
CA GLY A 81 9.23 1.58 0.68
C GLY A 81 7.83 1.60 1.28
N MET A 82 7.31 0.43 1.63
CA MET A 82 6.01 0.34 2.28
C MET A 82 6.02 1.01 3.65
N MET A 83 7.14 0.95 4.39
CA MET A 83 7.24 1.64 5.68
C MET A 83 7.10 3.14 5.52
N SER A 84 7.67 3.71 4.46
CA SER A 84 7.52 5.14 4.19
C SER A 84 6.06 5.51 3.94
N GLU A 85 5.35 4.66 3.21
CA GLU A 85 3.93 4.87 2.95
C GLU A 85 3.10 4.75 4.23
N ILE A 86 3.40 3.77 5.06
CA ILE A 86 2.73 3.58 6.35
C ILE A 86 2.96 4.79 7.25
N THR A 87 4.20 5.25 7.34
CA THR A 87 4.55 6.42 8.17
C THR A 87 3.77 7.65 7.73
N GLU A 88 3.68 7.88 6.43
CA GLU A 88 2.94 9.03 5.91
C GLU A 88 1.44 8.88 6.17
N ALA A 89 0.89 7.69 5.99
CA ALA A 89 -0.52 7.44 6.26
C ALA A 89 -0.84 7.69 7.74
N GLU A 90 0.05 7.26 8.63
CA GLU A 90 -0.12 7.53 10.06
C GLU A 90 -0.10 9.03 10.35
N ARG A 91 0.83 9.76 9.72
CA ARG A 91 0.91 11.20 9.89
C ARG A 91 -0.37 11.89 9.43
N LEU A 92 -0.98 11.39 8.37
CA LEU A 92 -2.20 11.96 7.79
C LEU A 92 -3.48 11.41 8.40
N ALA A 93 -3.37 10.49 9.36
CA ALA A 93 -4.50 9.80 9.99
C ALA A 93 -5.35 9.05 8.95
N ILE A 94 -4.72 8.53 7.91
CA ILE A 94 -5.40 7.68 6.93
C ILE A 94 -5.46 6.26 7.48
N PRO A 95 -6.64 5.63 7.49
CA PRO A 95 -6.77 4.24 7.99
C PRO A 95 -5.91 3.28 7.19
N ILE A 96 -5.26 2.36 7.89
CA ILE A 96 -4.34 1.38 7.30
C ILE A 96 -4.89 -0.02 7.57
N ARG A 97 -4.94 -0.85 6.52
CA ARG A 97 -5.31 -2.26 6.65
C ARG A 97 -4.18 -3.13 6.15
N ARG A 98 -3.97 -4.25 6.82
CA ARG A 98 -3.13 -5.33 6.31
C ARG A 98 -4.01 -6.26 5.51
N VAL A 99 -3.49 -6.71 4.37
CA VAL A 99 -4.17 -7.71 3.54
C VAL A 99 -3.20 -8.86 3.31
N MET A 100 -3.52 -10.01 3.88
CA MET A 100 -2.67 -11.19 3.81
C MET A 100 -3.26 -12.19 2.82
N GLU A 101 -2.40 -12.93 2.14
CA GLU A 101 -2.83 -14.00 1.25
C GLU A 101 -2.84 -15.32 2.01
N GLN A 102 -3.98 -15.97 2.06
CA GLN A 102 -4.16 -17.26 2.72
C GLN A 102 -4.86 -18.20 1.75
N GLU A 103 -4.22 -19.31 1.40
CA GLU A 103 -4.80 -20.31 0.50
C GLU A 103 -5.27 -19.68 -0.82
N ASN A 104 -4.44 -18.80 -1.39
CA ASN A 104 -4.70 -18.06 -2.63
C ASN A 104 -5.87 -17.08 -2.56
N VAL A 105 -6.27 -16.69 -1.34
CA VAL A 105 -7.33 -15.70 -1.11
C VAL A 105 -6.76 -14.58 -0.25
N PHE A 106 -7.08 -13.34 -0.62
CA PHE A 106 -6.69 -12.20 0.20
C PHE A 106 -7.67 -12.01 1.35
N VAL A 107 -7.13 -11.84 2.55
CA VAL A 107 -7.91 -11.63 3.77
C VAL A 107 -7.54 -10.26 4.34
N ILE A 108 -8.54 -9.41 4.49
CA ILE A 108 -8.36 -8.05 4.98
C ILE A 108 -8.36 -8.06 6.50
N GLY A 109 -7.33 -7.44 7.09
CA GLY A 109 -7.26 -7.27 8.53
C GLY A 109 -8.05 -6.05 9.01
N LYS A 110 -7.99 -5.81 10.31
CA LYS A 110 -8.67 -4.67 10.92
C LYS A 110 -8.05 -3.36 10.48
N VAL A 111 -8.87 -2.31 10.49
CA VAL A 111 -8.41 -0.96 10.21
C VAL A 111 -7.53 -0.47 11.36
N LYS A 112 -6.44 0.20 11.02
CA LYS A 112 -5.61 0.93 11.96
C LYS A 112 -5.45 2.36 11.46
N GLY A 113 -5.18 3.27 12.36
CA GLY A 113 -4.93 4.68 12.02
C GLY A 113 -6.07 5.61 12.35
N ASN A 114 -7.26 5.07 12.61
CA ASN A 114 -8.40 5.85 13.07
C ASN A 114 -8.70 5.47 14.50
N LYS A 115 -8.13 6.19 15.43
CA LYS A 115 -8.23 5.84 16.85
C LYS A 115 -9.64 5.98 17.40
N GLN A 116 -10.43 6.86 16.86
CA GLN A 116 -11.81 7.02 17.32
C GLN A 116 -12.66 5.82 16.95
N ALA A 117 -12.40 5.22 15.80
CA ALA A 117 -13.17 4.07 15.34
C ALA A 117 -12.55 2.75 15.79
N GLU A 118 -11.23 2.71 15.92
CA GLU A 118 -10.48 1.48 16.12
C GLU A 118 -9.55 1.56 17.32
N ALA A 119 -10.03 2.17 18.37
CA ALA A 119 -9.23 2.43 19.57
C ALA A 119 -8.40 1.24 20.05
N PRO A 120 -8.89 0.02 20.04
CA PRO A 120 -8.11 -1.09 20.60
C PRO A 120 -6.97 -1.59 19.72
N ILE A 121 -6.82 -1.10 18.50
CA ILE A 121 -5.75 -1.61 17.64
C ILE A 121 -4.44 -0.97 18.04
N PRO A 122 -3.46 -1.75 18.52
CA PRO A 122 -2.15 -1.20 18.84
C PRO A 122 -1.43 -0.71 17.60
N ALA A 123 -0.66 0.37 17.76
CA ALA A 123 0.13 0.88 16.65
C ALA A 123 1.05 -0.19 16.06
N MET A 124 1.65 -1.01 16.91
CA MET A 124 2.57 -2.04 16.48
C MET A 124 1.89 -3.17 15.72
N ALA A 125 0.58 -3.25 15.73
CA ALA A 125 -0.12 -4.26 14.93
C ALA A 125 0.16 -4.08 13.44
N ILE A 126 0.40 -2.85 13.01
CA ILE A 126 0.83 -2.56 11.65
C ILE A 126 2.36 -2.50 11.57
N GLY A 127 2.99 -1.87 12.53
CA GLY A 127 4.44 -1.71 12.51
C GLY A 127 5.21 -3.02 12.52
N MET A 128 4.60 -4.07 13.02
CA MET A 128 5.23 -5.38 13.04
C MET A 128 5.27 -6.08 11.69
N VAL A 129 4.54 -5.59 10.76
CA VAL A 129 4.31 -6.34 9.52
C VAL A 129 5.15 -5.86 8.37
#